data_cf4461ad6103f8b9b0231b0506ad7fc7
#
_entry.id   cf4461ad6103f8b9b0231b0506ad7fc7
#
_cell.length_a   1.000
_cell.length_b   1.000
_cell.length_c   1.000
_cell.angle_alpha   90.00
_cell.angle_beta   90.00
_cell.angle_gamma   90.00
#
_symmetry.space_group_name_H-M   'P 1'
#
loop_
_entity.id
_entity.type
_entity.pdbx_description
1 polymer ?
#
loop_
_entity_poly.entity_id
_entity_poly.type
_entity_poly.pdbx_seq_one_letter_code
_entity_poly.pdbx_strand_id
1 'polypeptide(L)'
;MTNQGEDNSGAVGTRSRRGDTGSMTRRLPALAACCFAFIGFLLAAISSLALAAPPANDTLRIGSKRFTESYILAQVLAQTAAPHTPTPPSVLQGLGNTAIVYEALRSGSIDLYPEYVGTISQEILKGEASMSTQAMASALAPLGLGVAVPLGFNDGYALAMREDTAQRLGINSLSDLAKHPELKLGLSNEFIGRADGWKPLAQRYGAPQVPVALDHGLAYDAIAQKQVDVIDIYTTDAKIGHLGLRVLKDDKAYFPRYDAVLLYRLDVPTRFPQAWAALQKLSGSIDETAMIAMNARAELQGVAFDVIARDHLTAKAGGTAAVTDSGQRGFWAKLFGPDLARLTRQHLALTLISVGLAALIGIPLAVWVFPHPRLRALVLGASSLLQTVPSLALLAMLISLMGVIGTVPALIALMLYALLPIMRNTVAGLAEVSGGLRLAGQALGMTAGQRMRLVELPLALPTIIAGVRTATAIAIGTATIAAFIGAGGYGERIVTGLALNDRELLLAGALPATLLALLSEALFEGVEALLRRRRGV
;
A
#
# COMPACT_ATOMS: atom_id res chain seq x y z
N MET A 1 -54.84 81.28 0.98
CA MET A 1 -55.05 81.36 2.41
C MET A 1 -53.96 80.57 3.08
N THR A 2 -52.87 81.20 3.45
CA THR A 2 -52.49 81.51 4.86
C THR A 2 -52.27 80.20 5.67
N ASN A 3 -51.16 79.86 6.27
CA ASN A 3 -50.14 80.64 6.95
C ASN A 3 -49.03 79.65 7.41
N GLN A 4 -47.79 80.01 7.31
CA GLN A 4 -46.79 80.18 8.38
C GLN A 4 -46.85 79.07 9.51
N GLY A 5 -45.83 78.46 9.97
CA GLY A 5 -44.54 78.99 10.29
C GLY A 5 -43.72 77.98 11.10
N GLU A 6 -42.50 78.36 11.14
CA GLU A 6 -41.44 78.20 12.16
C GLU A 6 -40.55 76.97 12.25
N ASP A 7 -39.34 77.31 11.96
CA ASP A 7 -38.06 76.76 12.34
C ASP A 7 -37.96 76.12 13.73
N ASN A 8 -37.30 75.00 13.84
CA ASN A 8 -36.35 74.86 14.94
C ASN A 8 -35.18 73.89 14.55
N SER A 9 -34.03 74.49 14.45
CA SER A 9 -32.73 73.86 14.24
C SER A 9 -32.30 73.00 15.43
N GLY A 10 -32.05 71.77 15.21
CA GLY A 10 -31.40 70.86 16.16
C GLY A 10 -30.27 70.11 15.49
N ALA A 11 -29.09 70.68 15.55
CA ALA A 11 -27.87 70.03 15.06
C ALA A 11 -27.56 68.76 15.87
N VAL A 12 -27.75 67.55 15.28
CA VAL A 12 -27.26 66.31 15.83
C VAL A 12 -25.97 65.92 15.08
N GLY A 13 -24.85 66.04 15.79
CA GLY A 13 -23.53 65.77 15.32
C GLY A 13 -23.37 64.28 14.93
N THR A 14 -23.16 64.02 13.67
CA THR A 14 -22.74 62.74 13.16
C THR A 14 -21.29 62.44 13.57
N ARG A 15 -21.10 61.67 14.66
CA ARG A 15 -19.82 61.05 14.99
C ARG A 15 -19.56 59.95 13.97
N SER A 16 -18.72 60.24 12.98
CA SER A 16 -18.07 59.28 12.09
C SER A 16 -17.31 58.24 12.92
N ARG A 17 -17.87 57.05 13.06
CA ARG A 17 -17.08 55.87 13.48
C ARG A 17 -16.16 55.49 12.33
N ARG A 18 -14.93 56.01 12.32
CA ARG A 18 -13.83 55.43 11.57
C ARG A 18 -13.63 54.02 12.11
N GLY A 19 -14.15 53.06 11.40
CA GLY A 19 -13.87 51.64 11.63
C GLY A 19 -12.38 51.36 11.43
N ASP A 20 -11.79 50.80 12.44
CA ASP A 20 -10.40 50.36 12.48
C ASP A 20 -10.19 49.14 11.54
N THR A 21 -10.07 49.38 10.23
CA THR A 21 -9.81 48.38 9.20
C THR A 21 -8.31 48.06 9.03
N GLY A 22 -7.44 48.76 9.79
CA GLY A 22 -5.98 48.66 9.64
C GLY A 22 -5.31 47.52 10.38
N SER A 23 -5.97 46.84 11.34
CA SER A 23 -5.35 45.80 12.14
C SER A 23 -5.57 44.37 11.56
N MET A 24 -6.55 44.23 10.67
CA MET A 24 -6.97 42.91 10.17
C MET A 24 -6.12 42.40 8.99
N THR A 25 -5.55 43.29 8.18
CA THR A 25 -4.72 42.95 7.02
C THR A 25 -3.29 42.52 7.38
N ARG A 26 -2.79 42.92 8.56
CA ARG A 26 -1.44 42.50 9.03
C ARG A 26 -1.40 41.13 9.71
N ARG A 27 -2.53 40.55 10.11
CA ARG A 27 -2.56 39.22 10.79
C ARG A 27 -2.74 38.03 9.85
N LEU A 28 -3.20 38.23 8.61
CA LEU A 28 -3.33 37.16 7.61
C LEU A 28 -2.00 36.50 7.19
N PRO A 29 -0.90 37.25 6.92
CA PRO A 29 0.36 36.65 6.59
C PRO A 29 1.04 35.88 7.75
N ALA A 30 0.82 36.33 8.99
CA ALA A 30 1.34 35.65 10.17
C ALA A 30 0.62 34.31 10.44
N LEU A 31 -0.68 34.23 10.17
CA LEU A 31 -1.46 32.97 10.31
C LEU A 31 -1.15 31.98 9.21
N ALA A 32 -0.97 32.43 7.98
CA ALA A 32 -0.49 31.60 6.88
C ALA A 32 0.92 31.07 7.18
N ALA A 33 1.82 31.92 7.69
CA ALA A 33 3.16 31.53 8.09
C ALA A 33 3.16 30.49 9.23
N CYS A 34 2.24 30.57 10.20
CA CYS A 34 2.08 29.57 11.26
C CYS A 34 1.57 28.23 10.72
N CYS A 35 0.64 28.23 9.75
CA CYS A 35 0.18 27.00 9.10
C CYS A 35 1.30 26.36 8.25
N PHE A 36 2.04 27.16 7.50
CA PHE A 36 3.21 26.68 6.76
C PHE A 36 4.35 26.23 7.70
N ALA A 37 4.56 26.92 8.82
CA ALA A 37 5.52 26.52 9.84
C ALA A 37 5.09 25.22 10.55
N PHE A 38 3.79 25.02 10.80
CA PHE A 38 3.28 23.77 11.39
C PHE A 38 3.37 22.60 10.40
N ILE A 39 3.01 22.82 9.13
CA ILE A 39 3.22 21.81 8.06
C ILE A 39 4.71 21.56 7.86
N GLY A 40 5.53 22.60 7.87
CA GLY A 40 6.99 22.51 7.82
C GLY A 40 7.58 21.78 9.03
N PHE A 41 7.07 22.03 10.24
CA PHE A 41 7.48 21.31 11.46
C PHE A 41 7.03 19.84 11.43
N LEU A 42 5.82 19.55 10.93
CA LEU A 42 5.35 18.18 10.73
C LEU A 42 6.20 17.45 9.68
N LEU A 43 6.51 18.11 8.57
CA LEU A 43 7.42 17.60 7.53
C LEU A 43 8.84 17.45 8.06
N ALA A 44 9.34 18.38 8.86
CA ALA A 44 10.67 18.30 9.49
C ALA A 44 10.72 17.22 10.59
N ALA A 45 9.66 17.03 11.38
CA ALA A 45 9.55 15.94 12.35
C ALA A 45 9.48 14.59 11.64
N ILE A 46 8.74 14.48 10.54
CA ILE A 46 8.69 13.31 9.66
C ILE A 46 10.07 13.08 9.03
N SER A 47 10.74 14.13 8.55
CA SER A 47 12.10 14.03 7.99
C SER A 47 13.12 13.62 9.04
N SER A 48 12.99 14.06 10.29
CA SER A 48 13.91 13.66 11.38
C SER A 48 13.70 12.20 11.79
N LEU A 49 12.47 11.67 11.71
CA LEU A 49 12.21 10.22 11.87
C LEU A 49 12.75 9.41 10.67
N ALA A 50 12.76 9.99 9.48
CA ALA A 50 13.28 9.35 8.26
C ALA A 50 14.81 9.39 8.19
N LEU A 51 15.46 10.39 8.81
CA LEU A 51 16.94 10.49 8.88
C LEU A 51 17.57 9.65 10.00
N ALA A 52 16.80 9.04 10.88
CA ALA A 52 17.33 7.95 11.68
C ALA A 52 17.62 6.80 10.70
N ALA A 53 18.87 6.73 10.22
CA ALA A 53 19.36 5.57 9.48
C ALA A 53 18.90 4.33 10.24
N PRO A 54 18.26 3.35 9.57
CA PRO A 54 17.88 2.13 10.27
C PRO A 54 19.13 1.63 10.98
N PRO A 55 19.03 1.21 12.26
CA PRO A 55 20.17 0.62 12.94
C PRO A 55 20.72 -0.44 12.01
N ALA A 56 22.05 -0.58 11.94
CA ALA A 56 22.71 -1.62 11.16
C ALA A 56 22.18 -2.96 11.73
N ASN A 57 21.03 -3.39 11.21
CA ASN A 57 20.43 -4.66 11.59
C ASN A 57 21.27 -5.73 10.92
N ASP A 58 21.89 -6.61 11.73
CA ASP A 58 22.60 -7.81 11.27
C ASP A 58 21.66 -8.85 10.60
N THR A 59 20.48 -8.44 10.21
CA THR A 59 19.46 -9.27 9.56
C THR A 59 19.42 -8.97 8.07
N LEU A 60 19.66 -10.00 7.26
CA LEU A 60 19.50 -9.95 5.80
C LEU A 60 18.01 -9.86 5.46
N ARG A 61 17.60 -8.82 4.72
CA ARG A 61 16.20 -8.55 4.35
C ARG A 61 15.99 -8.84 2.88
N ILE A 62 15.11 -9.78 2.58
CA ILE A 62 14.81 -10.28 1.24
C ILE A 62 13.40 -9.84 0.86
N GLY A 63 13.25 -9.14 -0.25
CA GLY A 63 11.96 -8.71 -0.77
C GLY A 63 11.38 -9.69 -1.78
N SER A 64 10.09 -9.57 -2.05
CA SER A 64 9.44 -10.22 -3.19
C SER A 64 8.39 -9.32 -3.82
N LYS A 65 8.19 -9.46 -5.14
CA LYS A 65 7.03 -8.92 -5.85
C LYS A 65 5.76 -9.67 -5.45
N ARG A 66 4.61 -9.21 -5.95
CA ARG A 66 3.30 -9.75 -5.60
C ARG A 66 2.81 -10.78 -6.61
N PHE A 67 3.54 -11.88 -6.77
CA PHE A 67 3.13 -13.06 -7.54
C PHE A 67 3.87 -14.32 -7.05
N THR A 68 3.30 -15.48 -7.34
CA THR A 68 3.67 -16.79 -6.78
C THR A 68 5.15 -17.09 -6.86
N GLU A 69 5.73 -16.99 -8.04
CA GLU A 69 7.14 -17.29 -8.28
C GLU A 69 8.07 -16.44 -7.42
N SER A 70 7.81 -15.14 -7.34
CA SER A 70 8.62 -14.22 -6.51
C SER A 70 8.56 -14.58 -5.03
N TYR A 71 7.42 -15.09 -4.54
CA TYR A 71 7.28 -15.56 -3.15
C TYR A 71 8.14 -16.81 -2.91
N ILE A 72 8.06 -17.77 -3.82
CA ILE A 72 8.84 -19.02 -3.73
C ILE A 72 10.33 -18.70 -3.78
N LEU A 73 10.77 -17.89 -4.74
CA LEU A 73 12.17 -17.51 -4.89
C LEU A 73 12.70 -16.77 -3.66
N ALA A 74 11.93 -15.84 -3.08
CA ALA A 74 12.34 -15.17 -1.85
C ALA A 74 12.55 -16.15 -0.69
N GLN A 75 11.73 -17.21 -0.59
CA GLN A 75 11.91 -18.28 0.40
C GLN A 75 13.13 -19.15 0.09
N VAL A 76 13.40 -19.46 -1.18
CA VAL A 76 14.62 -20.16 -1.59
C VAL A 76 15.87 -19.38 -1.18
N LEU A 77 15.88 -18.06 -1.44
CA LEU A 77 16.98 -17.18 -1.06
C LEU A 77 17.15 -17.11 0.46
N ALA A 78 16.05 -16.95 1.21
CA ALA A 78 16.08 -16.85 2.66
C ALA A 78 16.60 -18.14 3.31
N GLN A 79 16.11 -19.30 2.88
CA GLN A 79 16.51 -20.58 3.43
C GLN A 79 17.95 -20.95 3.03
N THR A 80 18.41 -20.54 1.84
CA THR A 80 19.81 -20.70 1.43
C THR A 80 20.75 -19.82 2.28
N ALA A 81 20.34 -18.61 2.63
CA ALA A 81 21.15 -17.69 3.42
C ALA A 81 21.11 -18.00 4.93
N ALA A 82 20.01 -18.56 5.44
CA ALA A 82 19.76 -18.75 6.86
C ALA A 82 20.89 -19.46 7.66
N PRO A 83 21.51 -20.56 7.17
CA PRO A 83 22.62 -21.21 7.87
C PRO A 83 23.90 -20.35 7.95
N HIS A 84 23.96 -19.25 7.21
CA HIS A 84 25.15 -18.42 7.01
C HIS A 84 24.95 -16.98 7.51
N THR A 85 23.90 -16.71 8.28
CA THR A 85 23.61 -15.42 8.89
C THR A 85 23.48 -15.55 10.41
N PRO A 86 23.95 -14.57 11.20
CA PRO A 86 23.81 -14.60 12.67
C PRO A 86 22.35 -14.61 13.15
N THR A 87 21.48 -13.91 12.41
CA THR A 87 20.04 -13.87 12.62
C THR A 87 19.34 -14.40 11.36
N PRO A 88 18.25 -15.17 11.50
CA PRO A 88 17.50 -15.64 10.34
C PRO A 88 17.12 -14.49 9.40
N PRO A 89 17.27 -14.66 8.07
CA PRO A 89 16.84 -13.66 7.10
C PRO A 89 15.35 -13.32 7.27
N SER A 90 15.02 -12.06 7.07
CA SER A 90 13.63 -11.57 7.06
C SER A 90 13.11 -11.51 5.63
N VAL A 91 11.98 -12.14 5.36
CA VAL A 91 11.30 -12.05 4.06
C VAL A 91 10.18 -11.03 4.14
N LEU A 92 10.29 -9.96 3.34
CA LEU A 92 9.23 -8.98 3.12
C LEU A 92 8.46 -9.40 1.86
N GLN A 93 7.41 -10.19 2.10
CA GLN A 93 6.63 -10.80 1.02
C GLN A 93 5.61 -9.84 0.43
N GLY A 94 5.47 -9.83 -0.90
CA GLY A 94 4.36 -9.17 -1.58
C GLY A 94 4.42 -7.64 -1.60
N LEU A 95 5.61 -7.06 -1.73
CA LEU A 95 5.86 -5.61 -1.75
C LEU A 95 5.28 -4.86 -2.98
N GLY A 96 4.31 -5.44 -3.66
CA GLY A 96 3.69 -4.81 -4.83
C GLY A 96 4.41 -5.09 -6.15
N ASN A 97 4.38 -4.11 -7.05
CA ASN A 97 5.00 -4.18 -8.38
C ASN A 97 6.49 -3.82 -8.37
N THR A 98 7.12 -3.89 -9.55
CA THR A 98 8.54 -3.55 -9.75
C THR A 98 8.94 -2.22 -9.14
N ALA A 99 8.14 -1.16 -9.30
CA ALA A 99 8.49 0.19 -8.81
C ALA A 99 8.61 0.24 -7.28
N ILE A 100 7.71 -0.44 -6.56
CA ILE A 100 7.70 -0.47 -5.09
C ILE A 100 8.87 -1.28 -4.55
N VAL A 101 9.13 -2.47 -5.13
CA VAL A 101 10.22 -3.34 -4.67
C VAL A 101 11.59 -2.74 -4.98
N TYR A 102 11.73 -2.11 -6.16
CA TYR A 102 12.93 -1.38 -6.54
C TYR A 102 13.21 -0.21 -5.57
N GLU A 103 12.19 0.58 -5.23
CA GLU A 103 12.35 1.66 -4.26
C GLU A 103 12.70 1.15 -2.85
N ALA A 104 12.14 -0.01 -2.46
CA ALA A 104 12.51 -0.70 -1.24
C ALA A 104 13.98 -1.10 -1.19
N LEU A 105 14.51 -1.58 -2.31
CA LEU A 105 15.94 -1.92 -2.44
C LEU A 105 16.81 -0.66 -2.40
N ARG A 106 16.45 0.36 -3.17
CA ARG A 106 17.18 1.62 -3.26
C ARG A 106 17.26 2.34 -1.92
N SER A 107 16.16 2.36 -1.18
CA SER A 107 16.09 2.97 0.16
C SER A 107 16.77 2.14 1.26
N GLY A 108 17.18 0.90 0.98
CA GLY A 108 17.72 -0.01 1.97
C GLY A 108 16.69 -0.61 2.92
N SER A 109 15.41 -0.59 2.56
CA SER A 109 14.35 -1.32 3.29
C SER A 109 14.46 -2.82 3.10
N ILE A 110 14.96 -3.27 1.94
CA ILE A 110 15.40 -4.64 1.64
C ILE A 110 16.85 -4.62 1.15
N ASP A 111 17.51 -5.75 1.21
CA ASP A 111 18.91 -5.91 0.84
C ASP A 111 19.08 -6.56 -0.55
N LEU A 112 18.14 -7.45 -0.93
CA LEU A 112 18.07 -8.10 -2.24
C LEU A 112 16.66 -8.63 -2.52
N TYR A 113 16.38 -8.92 -3.80
CA TYR A 113 15.17 -9.64 -4.23
C TYR A 113 15.37 -10.30 -5.61
N PRO A 114 14.55 -11.33 -5.96
CA PRO A 114 14.58 -11.93 -7.30
C PRO A 114 13.94 -10.97 -8.31
N GLU A 115 14.65 -10.71 -9.42
CA GLU A 115 14.23 -9.84 -10.51
C GLU A 115 14.56 -10.49 -11.86
N TYR A 116 14.16 -9.88 -12.96
CA TYR A 116 14.36 -10.38 -14.31
C TYR A 116 15.12 -9.38 -15.17
N VAL A 117 16.05 -9.87 -15.99
CA VAL A 117 16.92 -9.00 -16.80
C VAL A 117 16.14 -8.06 -17.70
N GLY A 118 15.05 -8.51 -18.33
CA GLY A 118 14.18 -7.69 -19.16
C GLY A 118 13.52 -6.56 -18.36
N THR A 119 13.08 -6.84 -17.14
CA THR A 119 12.51 -5.82 -16.24
C THR A 119 13.57 -4.82 -15.79
N ILE A 120 14.78 -5.28 -15.47
CA ILE A 120 15.88 -4.38 -15.09
C ILE A 120 16.19 -3.43 -16.24
N SER A 121 16.32 -3.94 -17.46
CA SER A 121 16.66 -3.10 -18.62
C SER A 121 15.55 -2.13 -19.00
N GLN A 122 14.29 -2.60 -19.10
CA GLN A 122 13.19 -1.83 -19.65
C GLN A 122 12.49 -0.94 -18.61
N GLU A 123 12.24 -1.47 -17.39
CA GLU A 123 11.46 -0.74 -16.37
C GLU A 123 12.35 0.04 -15.39
N ILE A 124 13.48 -0.53 -14.96
CA ILE A 124 14.34 0.11 -13.97
C ILE A 124 15.30 1.09 -14.61
N LEU A 125 16.05 0.64 -15.62
CA LEU A 125 17.09 1.45 -16.27
C LEU A 125 16.56 2.26 -17.44
N LYS A 126 15.34 1.98 -17.93
CA LYS A 126 14.75 2.60 -19.13
C LYS A 126 15.68 2.54 -20.34
N GLY A 127 16.43 1.45 -20.44
CA GLY A 127 17.46 1.20 -21.45
C GLY A 127 16.96 0.33 -22.61
N GLU A 128 17.91 -0.19 -23.40
CA GLU A 128 17.60 -1.07 -24.53
C GLU A 128 17.16 -2.48 -24.08
N ALA A 129 16.26 -3.11 -24.83
CA ALA A 129 15.74 -4.45 -24.53
C ALA A 129 16.84 -5.54 -24.50
N SER A 130 17.94 -5.35 -25.25
CA SER A 130 19.04 -6.29 -25.38
C SER A 130 20.28 -5.92 -24.53
N MET A 131 20.10 -5.17 -23.45
CA MET A 131 21.21 -4.78 -22.60
C MET A 131 21.91 -5.99 -21.97
N SER A 132 23.23 -6.09 -22.10
CA SER A 132 24.01 -7.17 -21.48
C SER A 132 24.04 -7.04 -19.96
N THR A 133 24.22 -8.15 -19.25
CA THR A 133 24.33 -8.16 -17.78
C THR A 133 25.45 -7.26 -17.28
N GLN A 134 26.57 -7.18 -18.00
CA GLN A 134 27.69 -6.29 -17.68
C GLN A 134 27.30 -4.80 -17.82
N ALA A 135 26.55 -4.45 -18.87
CA ALA A 135 26.06 -3.08 -19.06
C ALA A 135 25.04 -2.71 -17.97
N MET A 136 24.15 -3.62 -17.61
CA MET A 136 23.21 -3.44 -16.49
C MET A 136 23.96 -3.23 -15.17
N ALA A 137 24.95 -4.05 -14.86
CA ALA A 137 25.78 -3.92 -13.66
C ALA A 137 26.47 -2.54 -13.61
N SER A 138 27.03 -2.08 -14.74
CA SER A 138 27.67 -0.77 -14.84
C SER A 138 26.67 0.39 -14.64
N ALA A 139 25.45 0.26 -15.13
CA ALA A 139 24.40 1.25 -14.96
C ALA A 139 23.81 1.27 -13.54
N LEU A 140 23.76 0.13 -12.86
CA LEU A 140 23.24 -0.02 -11.49
C LEU A 140 24.27 0.42 -10.43
N ALA A 141 25.57 0.27 -10.70
CA ALA A 141 26.64 0.54 -9.72
C ALA A 141 26.61 1.98 -9.14
N PRO A 142 26.39 3.05 -9.91
CA PRO A 142 26.24 4.41 -9.37
C PRO A 142 25.04 4.59 -8.43
N LEU A 143 24.04 3.68 -8.52
CA LEU A 143 22.86 3.66 -7.66
C LEU A 143 23.08 2.83 -6.39
N GLY A 144 24.29 2.29 -6.19
CA GLY A 144 24.64 1.39 -5.09
C GLY A 144 24.05 -0.01 -5.23
N LEU A 145 23.66 -0.40 -6.45
CA LEU A 145 22.99 -1.66 -6.75
C LEU A 145 23.84 -2.53 -7.68
N GLY A 146 23.59 -3.84 -7.65
CA GLY A 146 24.21 -4.81 -8.52
C GLY A 146 23.21 -5.88 -8.97
N VAL A 147 23.53 -6.52 -10.10
CA VAL A 147 22.81 -7.68 -10.63
C VAL A 147 23.76 -8.88 -10.68
N ALA A 148 23.31 -10.03 -10.18
CA ALA A 148 24.12 -11.25 -10.12
C ALA A 148 23.25 -12.49 -10.05
N VAL A 149 23.90 -13.67 -9.99
CA VAL A 149 23.28 -14.97 -9.72
C VAL A 149 22.12 -15.26 -10.68
N PRO A 150 22.38 -15.51 -11.98
CA PRO A 150 21.35 -15.99 -12.89
C PRO A 150 20.83 -17.34 -12.40
N LEU A 151 19.54 -17.41 -12.07
CA LEU A 151 18.96 -18.60 -11.41
C LEU A 151 18.85 -19.80 -12.34
N GLY A 152 18.67 -19.59 -13.66
CA GLY A 152 18.76 -20.65 -14.68
C GLY A 152 17.50 -20.84 -15.52
N PHE A 153 16.48 -20.00 -15.37
CA PHE A 153 15.26 -20.05 -16.16
C PHE A 153 14.87 -18.64 -16.65
N ASN A 154 14.01 -18.62 -17.67
CA ASN A 154 13.40 -17.43 -18.20
C ASN A 154 11.91 -17.40 -17.83
N ASP A 155 11.42 -16.26 -17.36
CA ASP A 155 10.01 -16.04 -17.09
C ASP A 155 9.52 -14.79 -17.84
N GLY A 156 9.16 -14.99 -19.11
CA GLY A 156 8.78 -13.94 -20.03
C GLY A 156 7.29 -13.60 -19.98
N TYR A 157 6.95 -12.37 -20.39
CA TYR A 157 5.58 -12.04 -20.73
C TYR A 157 5.15 -12.73 -22.03
N ALA A 158 3.90 -13.19 -22.07
CA ALA A 158 3.24 -13.63 -23.29
C ALA A 158 1.74 -13.31 -23.20
N LEU A 159 1.03 -13.45 -24.34
CA LEU A 159 -0.43 -13.44 -24.36
C LEU A 159 -0.93 -14.88 -24.54
N ALA A 160 -1.99 -15.22 -23.83
CA ALA A 160 -2.63 -16.52 -23.93
C ALA A 160 -4.14 -16.40 -24.11
N MET A 161 -4.71 -17.38 -24.80
CA MET A 161 -6.14 -17.51 -25.02
C MET A 161 -6.61 -18.94 -24.89
N ARG A 162 -7.92 -19.16 -24.77
CA ARG A 162 -8.46 -20.53 -24.73
C ARG A 162 -8.17 -21.26 -26.04
N GLU A 163 -7.76 -22.54 -25.91
CA GLU A 163 -7.43 -23.39 -27.02
C GLU A 163 -8.58 -23.57 -28.02
N ASP A 164 -9.82 -23.75 -27.52
CA ASP A 164 -11.03 -23.89 -28.34
C ASP A 164 -11.28 -22.67 -29.23
N THR A 165 -11.06 -21.47 -28.67
CA THR A 165 -11.23 -20.20 -29.38
C THR A 165 -10.09 -19.99 -30.38
N ALA A 166 -8.86 -20.29 -30.00
CA ALA A 166 -7.69 -20.19 -30.86
C ALA A 166 -7.81 -21.10 -32.10
N GLN A 167 -8.23 -22.35 -31.90
CA GLN A 167 -8.46 -23.29 -33.01
C GLN A 167 -9.59 -22.81 -33.95
N ARG A 168 -10.72 -22.40 -33.41
CA ARG A 168 -11.87 -21.94 -34.18
C ARG A 168 -11.55 -20.73 -35.05
N LEU A 169 -10.75 -19.80 -34.55
CA LEU A 169 -10.38 -18.55 -35.24
C LEU A 169 -9.06 -18.66 -36.01
N GLY A 170 -8.32 -19.79 -35.89
CA GLY A 170 -7.03 -19.98 -36.53
C GLY A 170 -5.91 -19.10 -35.98
N ILE A 171 -6.01 -18.66 -34.70
CA ILE A 171 -5.05 -17.76 -34.08
C ILE A 171 -3.91 -18.56 -33.45
N ASN A 172 -2.67 -18.31 -33.88
CA ASN A 172 -1.47 -18.95 -33.36
C ASN A 172 -0.39 -17.96 -32.90
N SER A 173 -0.49 -16.70 -33.37
CA SER A 173 0.52 -15.67 -33.12
C SER A 173 -0.10 -14.34 -32.73
N LEU A 174 0.72 -13.42 -32.24
CA LEU A 174 0.31 -12.05 -31.95
C LEU A 174 -0.11 -11.29 -33.22
N SER A 175 0.51 -11.60 -34.38
CA SER A 175 0.09 -11.06 -35.66
C SER A 175 -1.30 -11.55 -36.09
N ASP A 176 -1.70 -12.77 -35.70
CA ASP A 176 -3.06 -13.26 -35.96
C ASP A 176 -4.07 -12.58 -35.04
N LEU A 177 -3.75 -12.44 -33.74
CA LEU A 177 -4.60 -11.73 -32.77
C LEU A 177 -4.95 -10.31 -33.25
N ALA A 178 -4.00 -9.59 -33.84
CA ALA A 178 -4.21 -8.23 -34.34
C ALA A 178 -5.29 -8.11 -35.43
N LYS A 179 -5.63 -9.21 -36.10
CA LYS A 179 -6.68 -9.28 -37.15
C LYS A 179 -8.08 -9.46 -36.57
N HIS A 180 -8.23 -9.65 -35.26
CA HIS A 180 -9.47 -9.97 -34.56
C HIS A 180 -9.86 -8.86 -33.55
N PRO A 181 -10.29 -7.67 -34.01
CA PRO A 181 -10.63 -6.54 -33.16
C PRO A 181 -11.79 -6.79 -32.19
N GLU A 182 -12.61 -7.78 -32.46
CA GLU A 182 -13.76 -8.18 -31.64
C GLU A 182 -13.39 -8.90 -30.34
N LEU A 183 -12.16 -9.42 -30.22
CA LEU A 183 -11.72 -10.16 -29.06
C LEU A 183 -11.49 -9.23 -27.87
N LYS A 184 -11.98 -9.67 -26.70
CA LYS A 184 -11.85 -8.93 -25.44
C LYS A 184 -10.56 -9.33 -24.73
N LEU A 185 -9.68 -8.37 -24.54
CA LEU A 185 -8.44 -8.55 -23.79
C LEU A 185 -8.65 -8.15 -22.33
N GLY A 186 -8.30 -9.05 -21.41
CA GLY A 186 -8.20 -8.77 -19.98
C GLY A 186 -6.74 -8.81 -19.56
N LEU A 187 -6.09 -7.65 -19.47
CA LEU A 187 -4.66 -7.57 -19.20
C LEU A 187 -4.37 -7.03 -17.80
N SER A 188 -3.26 -7.46 -17.23
CA SER A 188 -2.85 -7.00 -15.91
C SER A 188 -2.56 -5.49 -15.90
N ASN A 189 -2.91 -4.83 -14.77
CA ASN A 189 -2.60 -3.42 -14.59
C ASN A 189 -1.11 -3.12 -14.79
N GLU A 190 -0.25 -4.07 -14.37
CA GLU A 190 1.19 -3.94 -14.55
C GLU A 190 1.56 -3.97 -16.02
N PHE A 191 1.12 -4.97 -16.77
CA PHE A 191 1.44 -5.12 -18.20
C PHE A 191 0.92 -3.95 -19.05
N ILE A 192 -0.28 -3.42 -18.73
CA ILE A 192 -0.81 -2.23 -19.41
C ILE A 192 0.08 -1.00 -19.22
N GLY A 193 0.64 -0.83 -18.00
CA GLY A 193 1.40 0.36 -17.61
C GLY A 193 2.88 0.34 -17.96
N ARG A 194 3.45 -0.82 -18.29
CA ARG A 194 4.91 -0.99 -18.52
C ARG A 194 5.38 -0.39 -19.84
N ALA A 195 6.67 -0.01 -19.86
CA ALA A 195 7.34 0.46 -21.07
C ALA A 195 7.48 -0.65 -22.15
N ASP A 196 7.58 -1.91 -21.73
CA ASP A 196 7.60 -3.12 -22.56
C ASP A 196 6.24 -3.85 -22.58
N GLY A 197 5.15 -3.18 -22.17
CA GLY A 197 3.83 -3.75 -22.03
C GLY A 197 2.92 -3.57 -23.24
N TRP A 198 1.59 -3.48 -22.97
CA TRP A 198 0.56 -3.51 -24.00
C TRP A 198 0.66 -2.40 -25.06
N LYS A 199 0.84 -1.15 -24.64
CA LYS A 199 0.80 -0.02 -25.59
C LYS A 199 1.83 -0.13 -26.72
N PRO A 200 3.13 -0.34 -26.45
CA PRO A 200 4.11 -0.51 -27.54
C PRO A 200 3.98 -1.87 -28.25
N LEU A 201 3.51 -2.94 -27.57
CA LEU A 201 3.18 -4.21 -28.22
C LEU A 201 2.08 -4.01 -29.26
N ALA A 202 0.99 -3.36 -28.90
CA ALA A 202 -0.13 -3.05 -29.80
C ALA A 202 0.32 -2.23 -31.01
N GLN A 203 1.20 -1.26 -30.81
CA GLN A 203 1.80 -0.48 -31.92
C GLN A 203 2.65 -1.36 -32.83
N ARG A 204 3.49 -2.24 -32.27
CA ARG A 204 4.37 -3.14 -33.03
C ARG A 204 3.60 -4.11 -33.90
N TYR A 205 2.46 -4.62 -33.40
CA TYR A 205 1.63 -5.61 -34.06
C TYR A 205 0.47 -5.01 -34.85
N GLY A 206 0.15 -3.72 -34.68
CA GLY A 206 -1.03 -3.07 -35.25
C GLY A 206 -2.32 -3.58 -34.60
N ALA A 207 -2.28 -3.96 -33.33
CA ALA A 207 -3.42 -4.50 -32.60
C ALA A 207 -4.38 -3.37 -32.19
N PRO A 208 -5.66 -3.39 -32.62
CA PRO A 208 -6.60 -2.30 -32.37
C PRO A 208 -7.34 -2.42 -31.02
N GLN A 209 -7.21 -3.54 -30.32
CA GLN A 209 -7.99 -3.84 -29.15
C GLN A 209 -7.65 -2.90 -27.97
N VAL A 210 -8.67 -2.55 -27.19
CA VAL A 210 -8.52 -1.80 -25.94
C VAL A 210 -8.72 -2.78 -24.78
N PRO A 211 -7.69 -3.09 -23.98
CA PRO A 211 -7.80 -4.06 -22.91
C PRO A 211 -8.60 -3.55 -21.71
N VAL A 212 -9.29 -4.47 -21.05
CA VAL A 212 -9.82 -4.25 -19.69
C VAL A 212 -8.70 -4.53 -18.70
N ALA A 213 -8.48 -3.62 -17.77
CA ALA A 213 -7.47 -3.76 -16.73
C ALA A 213 -7.96 -4.73 -15.64
N LEU A 214 -7.17 -5.75 -15.33
CA LEU A 214 -7.45 -6.77 -14.31
C LEU A 214 -6.26 -6.89 -13.33
N ASP A 215 -6.47 -7.58 -12.23
CA ASP A 215 -5.37 -8.13 -11.44
C ASP A 215 -4.90 -9.43 -12.12
N HIS A 216 -3.57 -9.68 -12.16
CA HIS A 216 -3.01 -10.86 -12.84
C HIS A 216 -3.63 -12.18 -12.35
N GLY A 217 -3.81 -12.34 -11.03
CA GLY A 217 -4.41 -13.54 -10.45
C GLY A 217 -5.88 -13.74 -10.87
N LEU A 218 -6.64 -12.64 -11.05
CA LEU A 218 -8.04 -12.67 -11.47
C LEU A 218 -8.22 -12.87 -12.98
N ALA A 219 -7.21 -12.56 -13.79
CA ALA A 219 -7.27 -12.72 -15.25
C ALA A 219 -7.54 -14.19 -15.64
N TYR A 220 -6.95 -15.15 -14.89
CA TYR A 220 -7.19 -16.58 -15.11
C TYR A 220 -8.64 -17.00 -14.84
N ASP A 221 -9.30 -16.45 -13.83
CA ASP A 221 -10.73 -16.68 -13.60
C ASP A 221 -11.59 -16.06 -14.69
N ALA A 222 -11.24 -14.84 -15.11
CA ALA A 222 -11.98 -14.14 -16.14
C ALA A 222 -11.96 -14.89 -17.49
N ILE A 223 -10.80 -15.46 -17.89
CA ILE A 223 -10.71 -16.26 -19.12
C ILE A 223 -11.41 -17.61 -18.97
N ALA A 224 -11.29 -18.28 -17.82
CA ALA A 224 -11.98 -19.53 -17.55
C ALA A 224 -13.52 -19.36 -17.59
N GLN A 225 -14.04 -18.24 -17.07
CA GLN A 225 -15.46 -17.88 -17.09
C GLN A 225 -15.91 -17.22 -18.41
N LYS A 226 -15.05 -17.15 -19.42
CA LYS A 226 -15.33 -16.56 -20.74
C LYS A 226 -15.73 -15.08 -20.69
N GLN A 227 -15.29 -14.36 -19.66
CA GLN A 227 -15.52 -12.91 -19.56
C GLN A 227 -14.57 -12.12 -20.47
N VAL A 228 -13.35 -12.66 -20.69
CA VAL A 228 -12.35 -12.19 -21.65
C VAL A 228 -11.88 -13.34 -22.52
N ASP A 229 -11.27 -13.01 -23.66
CA ASP A 229 -10.80 -14.00 -24.65
C ASP A 229 -9.29 -14.19 -24.60
N VAL A 230 -8.55 -13.17 -24.22
CA VAL A 230 -7.08 -13.15 -24.16
C VAL A 230 -6.64 -12.51 -22.86
N ILE A 231 -5.58 -13.05 -22.26
CA ILE A 231 -4.93 -12.51 -21.04
C ILE A 231 -3.41 -12.41 -21.26
N ASP A 232 -2.75 -11.54 -20.50
CA ASP A 232 -1.30 -11.63 -20.33
C ASP A 232 -0.94 -12.67 -19.27
N ILE A 233 0.14 -13.35 -19.49
CA ILE A 233 0.65 -14.44 -18.65
C ILE A 233 2.16 -14.29 -18.45
N TYR A 234 2.66 -14.93 -17.40
CA TYR A 234 4.07 -15.27 -17.27
C TYR A 234 4.32 -16.69 -17.80
N THR A 235 5.42 -16.91 -18.54
CA THR A 235 5.63 -18.20 -19.22
C THR A 235 5.81 -19.39 -18.25
N THR A 236 6.10 -19.13 -16.99
CA THR A 236 6.22 -20.14 -15.93
C THR A 236 4.92 -20.36 -15.13
N ASP A 237 3.83 -19.68 -15.48
CA ASP A 237 2.55 -19.81 -14.78
C ASP A 237 1.97 -21.25 -14.93
N ALA A 238 1.73 -21.91 -13.82
CA ALA A 238 1.20 -23.28 -13.81
C ALA A 238 -0.23 -23.42 -14.35
N LYS A 239 -1.01 -22.34 -14.25
CA LYS A 239 -2.41 -22.28 -14.70
C LYS A 239 -2.55 -22.37 -16.22
N ILE A 240 -1.50 -22.09 -17.00
CA ILE A 240 -1.50 -22.23 -18.46
C ILE A 240 -1.85 -23.66 -18.85
N GLY A 241 -1.10 -24.63 -18.33
CA GLY A 241 -1.35 -26.04 -18.58
C GLY A 241 -2.65 -26.55 -17.95
N HIS A 242 -2.98 -26.09 -16.73
CA HIS A 242 -4.19 -26.50 -16.03
C HIS A 242 -5.47 -26.11 -16.75
N LEU A 243 -5.51 -24.91 -17.33
CA LEU A 243 -6.67 -24.39 -18.06
C LEU A 243 -6.61 -24.71 -19.57
N GLY A 244 -5.58 -25.38 -20.05
CA GLY A 244 -5.40 -25.69 -21.46
C GLY A 244 -5.37 -24.42 -22.33
N LEU A 245 -4.62 -23.43 -21.92
CA LEU A 245 -4.50 -22.18 -22.68
C LEU A 245 -3.45 -22.32 -23.77
N ARG A 246 -3.72 -21.70 -24.92
CA ARG A 246 -2.73 -21.52 -26.00
C ARG A 246 -1.95 -20.25 -25.75
N VAL A 247 -0.64 -20.37 -25.60
CA VAL A 247 0.28 -19.23 -25.59
C VAL A 247 0.49 -18.78 -27.04
N LEU A 248 0.26 -17.50 -27.32
CA LEU A 248 0.41 -16.93 -28.65
C LEU A 248 1.89 -16.67 -28.95
N LYS A 249 2.33 -17.10 -30.15
CA LYS A 249 3.71 -16.91 -30.58
C LYS A 249 4.00 -15.42 -30.81
N ASP A 250 5.08 -14.92 -30.22
CA ASP A 250 5.67 -13.62 -30.53
C ASP A 250 6.47 -13.71 -31.83
N ASP A 251 5.79 -13.60 -32.97
CA ASP A 251 6.35 -13.80 -34.32
C ASP A 251 7.17 -12.62 -34.84
N LYS A 252 7.17 -11.46 -34.12
CA LYS A 252 8.01 -10.30 -34.41
C LYS A 252 9.10 -10.06 -33.35
N ALA A 253 9.33 -11.03 -32.45
CA ALA A 253 10.32 -10.98 -31.39
C ALA A 253 10.29 -9.65 -30.62
N TYR A 254 9.12 -9.30 -30.09
CA TYR A 254 8.89 -8.08 -29.35
C TYR A 254 9.45 -8.15 -27.92
N PHE A 255 9.16 -9.27 -27.23
CA PHE A 255 9.56 -9.45 -25.84
C PHE A 255 11.06 -9.73 -25.71
N PRO A 256 11.78 -9.02 -24.80
CA PRO A 256 13.16 -9.39 -24.46
C PRO A 256 13.20 -10.70 -23.67
N ARG A 257 14.40 -11.18 -23.38
CA ARG A 257 14.55 -12.26 -22.40
C ARG A 257 14.37 -11.73 -20.99
N TYR A 258 13.71 -12.54 -20.15
CA TYR A 258 13.48 -12.27 -18.74
C TYR A 258 14.13 -13.35 -17.88
N ASP A 259 15.45 -13.55 -18.06
CA ASP A 259 16.19 -14.50 -17.23
C ASP A 259 16.16 -14.04 -15.77
N ALA A 260 15.80 -14.96 -14.87
CA ALA A 260 15.69 -14.66 -13.45
C ALA A 260 17.06 -14.46 -12.81
N VAL A 261 17.24 -13.36 -12.07
CA VAL A 261 18.49 -12.95 -11.44
C VAL A 261 18.25 -12.39 -10.03
N LEU A 262 19.31 -12.14 -9.26
CA LEU A 262 19.23 -11.37 -8.04
C LEU A 262 19.59 -9.91 -8.32
N LEU A 263 18.70 -9.01 -7.96
CA LEU A 263 18.99 -7.57 -7.85
C LEU A 263 19.26 -7.27 -6.37
N TYR A 264 20.43 -6.66 -6.06
CA TYR A 264 20.93 -6.55 -4.69
C TYR A 264 21.67 -5.23 -4.45
N ARG A 265 21.82 -4.86 -3.20
CA ARG A 265 22.64 -3.72 -2.77
C ARG A 265 24.10 -4.11 -2.75
N LEU A 266 24.98 -3.26 -3.25
CA LEU A 266 26.43 -3.55 -3.33
C LEU A 266 27.13 -3.74 -1.97
N ASP A 267 26.50 -3.34 -0.86
CA ASP A 267 27.02 -3.58 0.48
C ASP A 267 26.73 -5.01 1.02
N VAL A 268 25.81 -5.77 0.39
CA VAL A 268 25.42 -7.12 0.83
C VAL A 268 26.60 -8.11 0.87
N PRO A 269 27.44 -8.22 -0.16
CA PRO A 269 28.61 -9.11 -0.12
C PRO A 269 29.58 -8.82 1.03
N THR A 270 29.68 -7.56 1.45
CA THR A 270 30.56 -7.14 2.55
C THR A 270 29.91 -7.37 3.91
N ARG A 271 28.62 -7.09 4.04
CA ARG A 271 27.88 -7.26 5.29
C ARG A 271 27.58 -8.73 5.60
N PHE A 272 27.34 -9.53 4.58
CA PHE A 272 26.93 -10.95 4.71
C PHE A 272 27.78 -11.87 3.80
N PRO A 273 29.11 -11.92 3.94
CA PRO A 273 29.97 -12.61 2.97
C PRO A 273 29.68 -14.10 2.84
N GLN A 274 29.39 -14.79 3.93
CA GLN A 274 29.09 -16.23 3.91
C GLN A 274 27.73 -16.52 3.26
N ALA A 275 26.71 -15.73 3.59
CA ALA A 275 25.38 -15.83 2.98
C ALA A 275 25.45 -15.51 1.48
N TRP A 276 26.21 -14.48 1.08
CA TRP A 276 26.41 -14.13 -0.31
C TRP A 276 27.08 -15.26 -1.10
N ALA A 277 28.12 -15.87 -0.54
CA ALA A 277 28.77 -17.03 -1.16
C ALA A 277 27.83 -18.24 -1.31
N ALA A 278 26.91 -18.43 -0.37
CA ALA A 278 25.87 -19.46 -0.48
C ALA A 278 24.83 -19.12 -1.56
N LEU A 279 24.39 -17.86 -1.64
CA LEU A 279 23.46 -17.40 -2.66
C LEU A 279 24.04 -17.51 -4.08
N GLN A 280 25.33 -17.26 -4.26
CA GLN A 280 26.01 -17.42 -5.56
C GLN A 280 25.94 -18.88 -6.10
N LYS A 281 25.86 -19.88 -5.22
CA LYS A 281 25.72 -21.30 -5.62
C LYS A 281 24.34 -21.62 -6.21
N LEU A 282 23.39 -20.72 -6.11
CA LEU A 282 22.08 -20.85 -6.76
C LEU A 282 22.14 -20.56 -8.26
N SER A 283 23.27 -20.08 -8.80
CA SER A 283 23.44 -19.85 -10.22
C SER A 283 23.17 -21.11 -11.04
N GLY A 284 22.27 -21.03 -12.03
CA GLY A 284 21.85 -22.15 -12.87
C GLY A 284 21.12 -23.26 -12.10
N SER A 285 20.61 -22.97 -10.92
CA SER A 285 20.11 -23.99 -10.02
C SER A 285 18.63 -24.33 -10.22
N ILE A 286 17.88 -23.52 -10.86
CA ILE A 286 16.44 -23.70 -11.11
C ILE A 286 16.25 -23.65 -12.63
N ASP A 287 15.76 -24.72 -13.23
CA ASP A 287 15.34 -24.69 -14.62
C ASP A 287 13.84 -24.33 -14.72
N GLU A 288 13.37 -24.04 -15.94
CA GLU A 288 12.00 -23.64 -16.21
C GLU A 288 10.98 -24.71 -15.76
N THR A 289 11.30 -26.01 -15.99
CA THR A 289 10.43 -27.13 -15.58
C THR A 289 10.29 -27.19 -14.06
N ALA A 290 11.38 -27.02 -13.32
CA ALA A 290 11.37 -26.99 -11.87
C ALA A 290 10.58 -25.79 -11.34
N MET A 291 10.70 -24.63 -12.00
CA MET A 291 9.97 -23.43 -11.59
C MET A 291 8.46 -23.59 -11.82
N ILE A 292 8.04 -24.08 -12.98
CA ILE A 292 6.63 -24.40 -13.27
C ILE A 292 6.08 -25.41 -12.25
N ALA A 293 6.85 -26.44 -11.90
CA ALA A 293 6.44 -27.41 -10.89
C ALA A 293 6.29 -26.80 -9.50
N MET A 294 7.18 -25.89 -9.11
CA MET A 294 7.08 -25.16 -7.84
C MET A 294 5.85 -24.23 -7.82
N ASN A 295 5.59 -23.51 -8.91
CA ASN A 295 4.39 -22.69 -9.08
C ASN A 295 3.12 -23.54 -9.00
N ALA A 296 3.10 -24.72 -9.66
CA ALA A 296 1.96 -25.63 -9.60
C ALA A 296 1.66 -26.13 -8.17
N ARG A 297 2.68 -26.41 -7.38
CA ARG A 297 2.50 -26.81 -5.98
C ARG A 297 1.86 -25.69 -5.15
N ALA A 298 2.23 -24.44 -5.38
CA ALA A 298 1.64 -23.31 -4.69
C ALA A 298 0.20 -23.02 -5.18
N GLU A 299 0.02 -22.88 -6.49
CA GLU A 299 -1.21 -22.38 -7.09
C GLU A 299 -2.33 -23.41 -7.20
N LEU A 300 -1.98 -24.68 -7.49
CA LEU A 300 -2.94 -25.74 -7.71
C LEU A 300 -3.11 -26.66 -6.50
N GLN A 301 -2.07 -26.78 -5.66
CA GLN A 301 -2.10 -27.67 -4.50
C GLN A 301 -2.13 -26.92 -3.17
N GLY A 302 -1.98 -25.58 -3.17
CA GLY A 302 -2.01 -24.76 -1.95
C GLY A 302 -0.86 -25.02 -0.97
N VAL A 303 0.28 -25.54 -1.45
CA VAL A 303 1.46 -25.79 -0.62
C VAL A 303 2.12 -24.46 -0.23
N ALA A 304 2.53 -24.31 1.02
CA ALA A 304 3.16 -23.09 1.49
C ALA A 304 4.53 -22.87 0.83
N PHE A 305 4.86 -21.60 0.53
CA PHE A 305 6.08 -21.23 -0.22
C PHE A 305 7.37 -21.68 0.47
N ASP A 306 7.41 -21.60 1.81
CA ASP A 306 8.56 -22.05 2.62
C ASP A 306 8.77 -23.56 2.57
N VAL A 307 7.67 -24.34 2.45
CA VAL A 307 7.72 -25.79 2.26
C VAL A 307 8.24 -26.12 0.87
N ILE A 308 7.71 -25.44 -0.17
CA ILE A 308 8.16 -25.63 -1.56
C ILE A 308 9.65 -25.34 -1.69
N ALA A 309 10.11 -24.23 -1.13
CA ALA A 309 11.52 -23.83 -1.15
C ALA A 309 12.41 -24.87 -0.44
N ARG A 310 11.99 -25.33 0.75
CA ARG A 310 12.71 -26.35 1.53
C ARG A 310 12.84 -27.66 0.76
N ASP A 311 11.75 -28.13 0.18
CA ASP A 311 11.72 -29.38 -0.57
C ASP A 311 12.61 -29.30 -1.81
N HIS A 312 12.59 -28.18 -2.53
CA HIS A 312 13.47 -27.94 -3.67
C HIS A 312 14.95 -27.98 -3.25
N LEU A 313 15.32 -27.27 -2.18
CA LEU A 313 16.69 -27.23 -1.68
C LEU A 313 17.15 -28.62 -1.16
N THR A 314 16.27 -29.38 -0.49
CA THR A 314 16.54 -30.71 0.03
C THR A 314 16.75 -31.71 -1.11
N ALA A 315 15.88 -31.71 -2.12
CA ALA A 315 16.02 -32.60 -3.29
C ALA A 315 17.33 -32.34 -4.02
N LYS A 316 17.77 -31.11 -4.13
CA LYS A 316 19.04 -30.71 -4.72
C LYS A 316 20.27 -31.18 -3.92
N ALA A 317 20.15 -31.25 -2.59
CA ALA A 317 21.18 -31.78 -1.71
C ALA A 317 21.23 -33.33 -1.69
N GLY A 318 20.45 -34.01 -2.56
CA GLY A 318 20.37 -35.48 -2.62
C GLY A 318 19.51 -36.10 -1.51
N GLY A 319 18.75 -35.30 -0.77
CA GLY A 319 17.80 -35.78 0.23
C GLY A 319 16.47 -36.18 -0.41
N THR A 320 15.79 -37.18 0.15
CA THR A 320 14.40 -37.45 -0.18
C THR A 320 13.55 -36.33 0.44
N ALA A 321 12.94 -35.49 -0.40
CA ALA A 321 11.92 -34.55 0.07
C ALA A 321 10.82 -35.37 0.77
N ALA A 322 10.61 -35.14 2.05
CA ALA A 322 9.44 -35.69 2.72
C ALA A 322 8.23 -35.10 1.98
N VAL A 323 7.47 -35.96 1.29
CA VAL A 323 6.16 -35.57 0.76
C VAL A 323 5.28 -35.34 2.00
N THR A 324 5.44 -34.18 2.61
CA THR A 324 4.44 -33.71 3.56
C THR A 324 3.23 -33.39 2.70
N ASP A 325 2.27 -34.31 2.71
CA ASP A 325 0.92 -34.10 2.22
C ASP A 325 0.32 -32.92 3.01
N SER A 326 0.71 -31.72 2.60
CA SER A 326 0.04 -30.50 3.03
C SER A 326 -1.22 -30.38 2.19
N GLY A 327 -2.08 -31.41 2.31
CA GLY A 327 -3.42 -31.38 1.74
C GLY A 327 -4.04 -30.02 1.98
N GLN A 328 -4.79 -29.54 1.02
CA GLN A 328 -5.50 -28.25 1.08
C GLN A 328 -5.96 -27.98 2.51
N ARG A 329 -5.21 -27.13 3.22
CA ARG A 329 -5.59 -26.77 4.58
C ARG A 329 -6.90 -26.04 4.45
N GLY A 330 -8.00 -26.67 4.83
CA GLY A 330 -9.34 -26.09 4.74
C GLY A 330 -9.39 -24.72 5.44
N PHE A 331 -10.38 -23.94 5.13
CA PHE A 331 -10.60 -22.58 5.61
C PHE A 331 -10.21 -22.34 7.09
N TRP A 332 -10.62 -23.23 7.99
CA TRP A 332 -10.34 -23.11 9.42
C TRP A 332 -8.85 -23.20 9.77
N ALA A 333 -8.10 -24.04 9.06
CA ALA A 333 -6.68 -24.16 9.26
C ALA A 333 -5.91 -22.94 8.72
N LYS A 334 -6.40 -22.31 7.64
CA LYS A 334 -5.88 -21.04 7.13
C LYS A 334 -6.23 -19.90 8.07
N LEU A 335 -7.46 -19.86 8.60
CA LEU A 335 -7.92 -18.83 9.51
C LEU A 335 -7.11 -18.82 10.82
N PHE A 336 -6.95 -19.98 11.45
CA PHE A 336 -6.20 -20.15 12.70
C PHE A 336 -4.73 -20.54 12.48
N GLY A 337 -4.17 -20.16 11.34
CA GLY A 337 -2.78 -20.39 11.02
C GLY A 337 -1.80 -19.77 12.04
N PRO A 338 -0.55 -20.25 12.09
CA PRO A 338 0.45 -19.83 13.08
C PRO A 338 0.80 -18.34 13.01
N ASP A 339 0.54 -17.69 11.89
CA ASP A 339 0.76 -16.27 11.64
C ASP A 339 -0.35 -15.36 12.18
N LEU A 340 -1.53 -15.90 12.57
CA LEU A 340 -2.68 -15.12 13.01
C LEU A 340 -2.33 -14.14 14.15
N ALA A 341 -1.62 -14.60 15.17
CA ALA A 341 -1.24 -13.77 16.31
C ALA A 341 -0.31 -12.62 15.90
N ARG A 342 0.64 -12.88 15.00
CA ARG A 342 1.54 -11.87 14.42
C ARG A 342 0.75 -10.83 13.63
N LEU A 343 -0.10 -11.28 12.72
CA LEU A 343 -0.93 -10.41 11.88
C LEU A 343 -1.89 -9.55 12.72
N THR A 344 -2.51 -10.15 13.75
CA THR A 344 -3.38 -9.42 14.68
C THR A 344 -2.62 -8.31 15.40
N ARG A 345 -1.45 -8.62 15.96
CA ARG A 345 -0.63 -7.62 16.65
C ARG A 345 -0.19 -6.49 15.72
N GLN A 346 0.24 -6.81 14.50
CA GLN A 346 0.62 -5.81 13.51
C GLN A 346 -0.56 -4.93 13.11
N HIS A 347 -1.73 -5.52 12.85
CA HIS A 347 -2.93 -4.79 12.45
C HIS A 347 -3.44 -3.86 13.57
N LEU A 348 -3.45 -4.35 14.80
CA LEU A 348 -3.78 -3.55 15.97
C LEU A 348 -2.78 -2.40 16.18
N ALA A 349 -1.48 -2.67 16.06
CA ALA A 349 -0.45 -1.63 16.19
C ALA A 349 -0.62 -0.54 15.14
N LEU A 350 -0.80 -0.90 13.86
CA LEU A 350 -1.06 0.04 12.77
C LEU A 350 -2.29 0.92 13.07
N THR A 351 -3.39 0.30 13.48
CA THR A 351 -4.65 1.01 13.76
C THR A 351 -4.54 1.91 14.99
N LEU A 352 -4.11 1.35 16.13
CA LEU A 352 -4.12 2.08 17.41
C LEU A 352 -3.10 3.22 17.43
N ILE A 353 -1.89 3.01 16.86
CA ILE A 353 -0.88 4.05 16.80
C ILE A 353 -1.33 5.18 15.88
N SER A 354 -1.85 4.88 14.68
CA SER A 354 -2.29 5.92 13.74
C SER A 354 -3.48 6.72 14.27
N VAL A 355 -4.48 6.06 14.85
CA VAL A 355 -5.64 6.75 15.44
C VAL A 355 -5.23 7.53 16.68
N GLY A 356 -4.35 6.98 17.52
CA GLY A 356 -3.79 7.66 18.68
C GLY A 356 -3.05 8.94 18.30
N LEU A 357 -2.18 8.87 17.29
CA LEU A 357 -1.48 10.05 16.76
C LEU A 357 -2.45 11.06 16.14
N ALA A 358 -3.44 10.58 15.38
CA ALA A 358 -4.47 11.44 14.81
C ALA A 358 -5.31 12.14 15.90
N ALA A 359 -5.65 11.47 16.99
CA ALA A 359 -6.35 12.06 18.12
C ALA A 359 -5.47 13.06 18.89
N LEU A 360 -4.21 12.70 19.13
CA LEU A 360 -3.23 13.56 19.81
C LEU A 360 -2.98 14.89 19.07
N ILE A 361 -2.99 14.84 17.73
CA ILE A 361 -2.80 16.03 16.87
C ILE A 361 -4.15 16.69 16.55
N GLY A 362 -5.12 15.92 16.14
CA GLY A 362 -6.39 16.40 15.57
C GLY A 362 -7.29 17.07 16.61
N ILE A 363 -7.38 16.52 17.83
CA ILE A 363 -8.23 17.13 18.88
C ILE A 363 -7.69 18.50 19.32
N PRO A 364 -6.39 18.66 19.71
CA PRO A 364 -5.86 19.98 20.05
C PRO A 364 -5.92 20.96 18.89
N LEU A 365 -5.65 20.51 17.65
CA LEU A 365 -5.74 21.36 16.47
C LEU A 365 -7.17 21.84 16.23
N ALA A 366 -8.17 20.96 16.35
CA ALA A 366 -9.58 21.32 16.22
C ALA A 366 -10.03 22.33 17.29
N VAL A 367 -9.62 22.12 18.55
CA VAL A 367 -9.88 23.05 19.66
C VAL A 367 -9.24 24.41 19.39
N TRP A 368 -8.01 24.43 18.91
CA TRP A 368 -7.29 25.67 18.61
C TRP A 368 -7.91 26.47 17.47
N VAL A 369 -8.34 25.80 16.38
CA VAL A 369 -8.96 26.47 15.23
C VAL A 369 -10.43 26.80 15.46
N PHE A 370 -11.09 26.21 16.45
CA PHE A 370 -12.53 26.38 16.72
C PHE A 370 -12.99 27.82 16.81
N PRO A 371 -12.29 28.75 17.53
CA PRO A 371 -12.69 30.15 17.62
C PRO A 371 -12.49 30.97 16.32
N HIS A 372 -11.79 30.41 15.32
CA HIS A 372 -11.37 31.10 14.11
C HIS A 372 -12.06 30.53 12.87
N PRO A 373 -13.25 31.00 12.44
CA PRO A 373 -14.06 30.32 11.43
C PRO A 373 -13.35 30.13 10.07
N ARG A 374 -12.53 31.11 9.64
CA ARG A 374 -11.77 31.00 8.39
C ARG A 374 -10.66 29.93 8.46
N LEU A 375 -9.91 29.91 9.56
CA LEU A 375 -8.85 28.94 9.77
C LEU A 375 -9.42 27.52 9.94
N ARG A 376 -10.53 27.41 10.67
CA ARG A 376 -11.28 26.16 10.83
C ARG A 376 -11.74 25.60 9.47
N ALA A 377 -12.33 26.45 8.62
CA ALA A 377 -12.74 26.04 7.28
C ALA A 377 -11.54 25.59 6.43
N LEU A 378 -10.40 26.28 6.50
CA LEU A 378 -9.18 25.92 5.77
C LEU A 378 -8.62 24.58 6.24
N VAL A 379 -8.49 24.38 7.56
CA VAL A 379 -7.91 23.16 8.13
C VAL A 379 -8.80 21.94 7.89
N LEU A 380 -10.11 22.07 8.09
CA LEU A 380 -11.07 21.00 7.77
C LEU A 380 -11.13 20.73 6.27
N GLY A 381 -11.05 21.76 5.43
CA GLY A 381 -11.00 21.64 3.98
C GLY A 381 -9.74 20.89 3.51
N ALA A 382 -8.58 21.24 4.04
CA ALA A 382 -7.32 20.55 3.74
C ALA A 382 -7.36 19.06 4.16
N SER A 383 -7.89 18.77 5.37
CA SER A 383 -8.07 17.39 5.83
C SER A 383 -9.06 16.62 4.97
N SER A 384 -10.13 17.28 4.51
CA SER A 384 -11.11 16.69 3.60
C SER A 384 -10.48 16.36 2.24
N LEU A 385 -9.66 17.27 1.70
CA LEU A 385 -8.94 17.06 0.44
C LEU A 385 -7.99 15.85 0.54
N LEU A 386 -7.24 15.74 1.63
CA LEU A 386 -6.37 14.59 1.87
C LEU A 386 -7.13 13.26 1.86
N GLN A 387 -8.35 13.24 2.39
CA GLN A 387 -9.19 12.03 2.43
C GLN A 387 -9.74 11.64 1.05
N THR A 388 -9.77 12.56 0.06
CA THR A 388 -10.18 12.26 -1.31
C THR A 388 -9.05 11.60 -2.14
N VAL A 389 -7.80 11.69 -1.69
CA VAL A 389 -6.68 11.02 -2.36
C VAL A 389 -6.84 9.50 -2.21
N PRO A 390 -6.81 8.71 -3.29
CA PRO A 390 -6.85 7.26 -3.16
C PRO A 390 -5.72 6.72 -2.27
N SER A 391 -6.05 5.77 -1.38
CA SER A 391 -5.11 5.29 -0.36
C SER A 391 -3.80 4.73 -0.93
N LEU A 392 -3.87 3.97 -2.02
CA LEU A 392 -2.66 3.47 -2.70
C LEU A 392 -1.83 4.60 -3.31
N ALA A 393 -2.47 5.65 -3.85
CA ALA A 393 -1.77 6.81 -4.38
C ALA A 393 -1.08 7.60 -3.25
N LEU A 394 -1.75 7.78 -2.10
CA LEU A 394 -1.16 8.43 -0.93
C LEU A 394 0.06 7.64 -0.42
N LEU A 395 -0.04 6.31 -0.34
CA LEU A 395 1.09 5.45 0.06
C LEU A 395 2.26 5.60 -0.92
N ALA A 396 2.00 5.56 -2.23
CA ALA A 396 3.04 5.74 -3.25
C ALA A 396 3.72 7.11 -3.16
N MET A 397 2.95 8.18 -2.93
CA MET A 397 3.49 9.53 -2.71
C MET A 397 4.37 9.60 -1.45
N LEU A 398 3.92 9.01 -0.34
CA LEU A 398 4.69 8.97 0.91
C LEU A 398 5.99 8.18 0.75
N ILE A 399 5.97 7.04 0.07
CA ILE A 399 7.16 6.26 -0.24
C ILE A 399 8.14 7.10 -1.06
N SER A 400 7.66 7.75 -2.13
CA SER A 400 8.49 8.60 -2.99
C SER A 400 9.09 9.79 -2.23
N LEU A 401 8.34 10.40 -1.32
CA LEU A 401 8.78 11.54 -0.52
C LEU A 401 9.78 11.15 0.57
N MET A 402 9.53 10.01 1.23
CA MET A 402 10.31 9.58 2.40
C MET A 402 11.48 8.66 2.03
N GLY A 403 11.45 8.04 0.85
CA GLY A 403 12.43 7.05 0.42
C GLY A 403 12.45 5.78 1.28
N VAL A 404 11.35 5.43 1.95
CA VAL A 404 11.22 4.22 2.79
C VAL A 404 9.87 3.55 2.55
N ILE A 405 9.81 2.23 2.73
CA ILE A 405 8.58 1.44 2.67
C ILE A 405 8.24 0.84 4.05
N GLY A 406 7.07 0.21 4.15
CA GLY A 406 6.65 -0.53 5.34
C GLY A 406 5.86 0.31 6.36
N THR A 407 6.12 0.09 7.64
CA THR A 407 5.26 0.56 8.73
C THR A 407 5.16 2.08 8.83
N VAL A 408 6.25 2.83 8.58
CA VAL A 408 6.26 4.29 8.79
C VAL A 408 5.35 5.02 7.81
N PRO A 409 5.46 4.87 6.46
CA PRO A 409 4.53 5.51 5.54
C PRO A 409 3.09 5.01 5.73
N ALA A 410 2.89 3.73 6.13
CA ALA A 410 1.56 3.21 6.45
C ALA A 410 0.93 3.94 7.64
N LEU A 411 1.66 4.11 8.74
CA LEU A 411 1.18 4.85 9.92
C LEU A 411 0.81 6.29 9.59
N ILE A 412 1.61 6.97 8.77
CA ILE A 412 1.35 8.35 8.36
C ILE A 412 0.08 8.42 7.50
N ALA A 413 -0.06 7.54 6.51
CA ALA A 413 -1.24 7.51 5.65
C ALA A 413 -2.52 7.26 6.48
N LEU A 414 -2.50 6.26 7.36
CA LEU A 414 -3.63 5.93 8.24
C LEU A 414 -3.95 7.07 9.20
N MET A 415 -2.93 7.72 9.78
CA MET A 415 -3.09 8.90 10.63
C MET A 415 -3.77 10.04 9.87
N LEU A 416 -3.34 10.33 8.64
CA LEU A 416 -3.91 11.40 7.81
C LEU A 416 -5.39 11.15 7.50
N TYR A 417 -5.78 9.89 7.20
CA TYR A 417 -7.18 9.54 7.01
C TYR A 417 -8.02 9.62 8.28
N ALA A 418 -7.43 9.33 9.44
CA ALA A 418 -8.09 9.40 10.73
C ALA A 418 -8.31 10.84 11.23
N LEU A 419 -7.52 11.83 10.74
CA LEU A 419 -7.59 13.23 11.18
C LEU A 419 -8.97 13.86 10.93
N LEU A 420 -9.53 13.70 9.73
CA LEU A 420 -10.77 14.40 9.37
C LEU A 420 -11.96 14.03 10.26
N PRO A 421 -12.32 12.74 10.46
CA PRO A 421 -13.43 12.39 11.32
C PRO A 421 -13.23 12.86 12.77
N ILE A 422 -12.01 12.77 13.31
CA ILE A 422 -11.69 13.24 14.66
C ILE A 422 -11.87 14.75 14.77
N MET A 423 -11.29 15.52 13.84
CA MET A 423 -11.36 16.98 13.87
C MET A 423 -12.78 17.49 13.62
N ARG A 424 -13.50 16.90 12.65
CA ARG A 424 -14.87 17.29 12.32
C ARG A 424 -15.81 17.08 13.52
N ASN A 425 -15.72 15.92 14.17
CA ASN A 425 -16.53 15.63 15.35
C ASN A 425 -16.10 16.44 16.59
N THR A 426 -14.82 16.76 16.74
CA THR A 426 -14.35 17.67 17.81
C THR A 426 -14.97 19.07 17.63
N VAL A 427 -14.94 19.61 16.40
CA VAL A 427 -15.55 20.89 16.09
C VAL A 427 -17.08 20.85 16.29
N ALA A 428 -17.74 19.77 15.85
CA ALA A 428 -19.18 19.60 16.02
C ALA A 428 -19.57 19.55 17.51
N GLY A 429 -18.89 18.72 18.30
CA GLY A 429 -19.16 18.61 19.73
C GLY A 429 -18.93 19.92 20.49
N LEU A 430 -17.91 20.68 20.13
CA LEU A 430 -17.70 22.01 20.68
C LEU A 430 -18.83 23.00 20.25
N ALA A 431 -19.33 22.90 19.02
CA ALA A 431 -20.40 23.75 18.52
C ALA A 431 -21.76 23.46 19.21
N GLU A 432 -22.00 22.18 19.61
CA GLU A 432 -23.21 21.74 20.32
C GLU A 432 -23.34 22.31 21.74
N VAL A 433 -22.23 22.77 22.34
CA VAL A 433 -22.29 23.39 23.69
C VAL A 433 -23.11 24.65 23.67
N SER A 434 -24.18 24.69 24.46
CA SER A 434 -25.14 25.79 24.47
C SER A 434 -24.51 27.15 24.79
N GLY A 435 -24.95 28.19 24.09
CA GLY A 435 -24.50 29.58 24.33
C GLY A 435 -24.75 30.04 25.78
N GLY A 436 -25.84 29.57 26.41
CA GLY A 436 -26.17 29.86 27.80
C GLY A 436 -25.10 29.37 28.79
N LEU A 437 -24.57 28.14 28.60
CA LEU A 437 -23.48 27.63 29.44
C LEU A 437 -22.18 28.42 29.26
N ARG A 438 -21.89 28.87 28.05
CA ARG A 438 -20.73 29.74 27.78
C ARG A 438 -20.86 31.07 28.47
N LEU A 439 -22.05 31.69 28.42
CA LEU A 439 -22.34 32.97 29.10
C LEU A 439 -22.29 32.79 30.63
N ALA A 440 -22.87 31.73 31.17
CA ALA A 440 -22.79 31.42 32.61
C ALA A 440 -21.34 31.31 33.10
N GLY A 441 -20.49 30.58 32.35
CA GLY A 441 -19.06 30.50 32.66
C GLY A 441 -18.35 31.85 32.63
N GLN A 442 -18.72 32.73 31.68
CA GLN A 442 -18.21 34.13 31.63
C GLN A 442 -18.68 34.95 32.84
N ALA A 443 -19.95 34.84 33.20
CA ALA A 443 -20.50 35.55 34.38
C ALA A 443 -19.84 35.11 35.69
N LEU A 444 -19.38 33.86 35.78
CA LEU A 444 -18.60 33.32 36.90
C LEU A 444 -17.11 33.72 36.84
N GLY A 445 -16.70 34.58 35.91
CA GLY A 445 -15.32 35.06 35.81
C GLY A 445 -14.33 34.06 35.20
N MET A 446 -14.81 32.97 34.55
CA MET A 446 -13.92 31.98 33.89
C MET A 446 -13.20 32.61 32.71
N THR A 447 -11.89 32.40 32.62
CA THR A 447 -11.12 32.70 31.41
C THR A 447 -11.55 31.77 30.26
N ALA A 448 -11.26 32.16 29.01
CA ALA A 448 -11.57 31.31 27.83
C ALA A 448 -10.96 29.90 27.95
N GLY A 449 -9.72 29.76 28.47
CA GLY A 449 -9.05 28.48 28.67
C GLY A 449 -9.72 27.65 29.76
N GLN A 450 -10.14 28.29 30.88
CA GLN A 450 -10.87 27.59 31.95
C GLN A 450 -12.23 27.10 31.45
N ARG A 451 -12.97 27.91 30.72
CA ARG A 451 -14.26 27.55 30.13
C ARG A 451 -14.10 26.40 29.13
N MET A 452 -13.10 26.48 28.25
CA MET A 452 -12.79 25.37 27.30
C MET A 452 -12.51 24.07 28.03
N ARG A 453 -11.64 24.10 29.06
CA ARG A 453 -11.19 22.88 29.75
C ARG A 453 -12.23 22.29 30.70
N LEU A 454 -12.97 23.16 31.43
CA LEU A 454 -13.87 22.72 32.50
C LEU A 454 -15.33 22.56 32.05
N VAL A 455 -15.73 23.20 30.95
CA VAL A 455 -17.11 23.21 30.48
C VAL A 455 -17.21 22.64 29.05
N GLU A 456 -16.55 23.28 28.07
CA GLU A 456 -16.80 22.99 26.67
C GLU A 456 -16.25 21.62 26.27
N LEU A 457 -15.00 21.27 26.61
CA LEU A 457 -14.39 19.96 26.29
C LEU A 457 -15.10 18.79 26.97
N PRO A 458 -15.40 18.83 28.29
CA PRO A 458 -16.13 17.75 28.92
C PRO A 458 -17.52 17.51 28.29
N LEU A 459 -18.22 18.58 27.89
CA LEU A 459 -19.53 18.44 27.23
C LEU A 459 -19.43 17.95 25.80
N ALA A 460 -18.38 18.31 25.08
CA ALA A 460 -18.10 17.83 23.72
C ALA A 460 -17.55 16.40 23.67
N LEU A 461 -17.11 15.83 24.78
CA LEU A 461 -16.40 14.53 24.84
C LEU A 461 -17.16 13.38 24.16
N PRO A 462 -18.49 13.21 24.28
CA PRO A 462 -19.18 12.11 23.58
C PRO A 462 -19.06 12.24 22.07
N THR A 463 -19.25 13.44 21.52
CA THR A 463 -19.13 13.68 20.07
C THR A 463 -17.67 13.52 19.60
N ILE A 464 -16.68 13.90 20.44
CA ILE A 464 -15.26 13.65 20.16
C ILE A 464 -14.99 12.13 20.09
N ILE A 465 -15.51 11.36 21.04
CA ILE A 465 -15.36 9.89 21.07
C ILE A 465 -16.01 9.26 19.84
N ALA A 466 -17.18 9.73 19.41
CA ALA A 466 -17.81 9.29 18.17
C ALA A 466 -16.92 9.55 16.95
N GLY A 467 -16.16 10.65 16.94
CA GLY A 467 -15.15 10.94 15.91
C GLY A 467 -13.98 9.95 15.94
N VAL A 468 -13.49 9.60 17.13
CA VAL A 468 -12.42 8.59 17.29
C VAL A 468 -12.92 7.20 16.89
N ARG A 469 -14.15 6.82 17.24
CA ARG A 469 -14.83 5.60 16.80
C ARG A 469 -14.85 5.49 15.28
N THR A 470 -15.36 6.51 14.59
CA THR A 470 -15.40 6.54 13.12
C THR A 470 -14.00 6.43 12.52
N ALA A 471 -13.02 7.15 13.07
CA ALA A 471 -11.62 7.07 12.63
C ALA A 471 -11.03 5.67 12.81
N THR A 472 -11.36 5.00 13.92
CA THR A 472 -10.88 3.63 14.21
C THR A 472 -11.46 2.63 13.20
N ALA A 473 -12.76 2.71 12.90
CA ALA A 473 -13.40 1.84 11.91
C ALA A 473 -12.78 2.02 10.51
N ILE A 474 -12.56 3.27 10.09
CA ILE A 474 -11.88 3.59 8.82
C ILE A 474 -10.44 3.05 8.84
N ALA A 475 -9.70 3.25 9.94
CA ALA A 475 -8.31 2.82 10.05
C ALA A 475 -8.18 1.29 10.01
N ILE A 476 -9.08 0.52 10.64
CA ILE A 476 -9.08 -0.95 10.56
C ILE A 476 -9.26 -1.41 9.12
N GLY A 477 -10.21 -0.86 8.39
CA GLY A 477 -10.43 -1.22 6.98
C GLY A 477 -9.22 -0.84 6.10
N THR A 478 -8.73 0.39 6.22
CA THR A 478 -7.61 0.88 5.39
C THR A 478 -6.26 0.28 5.76
N ALA A 479 -6.06 -0.21 7.00
CA ALA A 479 -4.84 -0.91 7.40
C ALA A 479 -4.60 -2.20 6.61
N THR A 480 -5.62 -2.80 5.99
CA THR A 480 -5.43 -3.95 5.09
C THR A 480 -4.60 -3.57 3.84
N ILE A 481 -4.69 -2.32 3.39
CA ILE A 481 -3.95 -1.81 2.23
C ILE A 481 -2.46 -1.60 2.57
N ALA A 482 -2.12 -1.42 3.84
CA ALA A 482 -0.73 -1.27 4.28
C ALA A 482 0.15 -2.50 3.97
N ALA A 483 -0.45 -3.67 3.78
CA ALA A 483 0.25 -4.87 3.34
C ALA A 483 0.90 -4.73 1.94
N PHE A 484 0.33 -3.90 1.06
CA PHE A 484 0.89 -3.64 -0.28
C PHE A 484 2.28 -2.98 -0.24
N ILE A 485 2.65 -2.41 0.88
CA ILE A 485 3.96 -1.78 1.09
C ILE A 485 4.76 -2.48 2.20
N GLY A 486 4.39 -3.72 2.55
CA GLY A 486 5.11 -4.53 3.53
C GLY A 486 4.91 -4.13 4.99
N ALA A 487 3.87 -3.36 5.32
CA ALA A 487 3.60 -2.97 6.70
C ALA A 487 2.93 -4.10 7.54
N GLY A 488 2.52 -5.18 6.90
CA GLY A 488 1.95 -6.33 7.59
C GLY A 488 0.45 -6.24 7.86
N GLY A 489 -0.01 -7.01 8.86
CA GLY A 489 -1.41 -7.08 9.25
C GLY A 489 -2.23 -8.06 8.39
N TYR A 490 -3.53 -8.10 8.61
CA TYR A 490 -4.44 -9.03 7.92
C TYR A 490 -4.44 -8.90 6.39
N GLY A 491 -4.02 -7.73 5.88
CA GLY A 491 -3.87 -7.49 4.45
C GLY A 491 -2.88 -8.44 3.78
N GLU A 492 -1.88 -8.99 4.48
CA GLU A 492 -0.95 -9.97 3.91
C GLU A 492 -1.69 -11.19 3.34
N ARG A 493 -2.66 -11.74 4.11
CA ARG A 493 -3.47 -12.88 3.66
C ARG A 493 -4.41 -12.52 2.52
N ILE A 494 -4.97 -11.30 2.54
CA ILE A 494 -5.86 -10.82 1.47
C ILE A 494 -5.06 -10.70 0.17
N VAL A 495 -3.89 -10.05 0.22
CA VAL A 495 -3.02 -9.86 -0.96
C VAL A 495 -2.50 -11.19 -1.49
N THR A 496 -2.05 -12.09 -0.61
CA THR A 496 -1.58 -13.42 -1.00
C THR A 496 -2.71 -14.28 -1.56
N GLY A 497 -3.90 -14.25 -0.93
CA GLY A 497 -5.08 -14.96 -1.41
C GLY A 497 -5.53 -14.48 -2.78
N LEU A 498 -5.43 -13.18 -3.05
CA LEU A 498 -5.73 -12.60 -4.36
C LEU A 498 -4.71 -13.08 -5.42
N ALA A 499 -3.41 -13.03 -5.09
CA ALA A 499 -2.34 -13.47 -6.02
C ALA A 499 -2.43 -14.97 -6.35
N LEU A 500 -2.76 -15.81 -5.36
CA LEU A 500 -2.95 -17.25 -5.55
C LEU A 500 -4.32 -17.63 -6.10
N ASN A 501 -5.26 -16.67 -6.17
CA ASN A 501 -6.69 -16.94 -6.38
C ASN A 501 -7.26 -17.93 -5.35
N ASP A 502 -6.79 -17.84 -4.11
CA ASP A 502 -7.24 -18.65 -2.98
C ASP A 502 -8.28 -17.88 -2.16
N ARG A 503 -9.56 -18.16 -2.44
CA ARG A 503 -10.70 -17.50 -1.78
C ARG A 503 -10.73 -17.76 -0.27
N GLU A 504 -10.29 -18.93 0.18
CA GLU A 504 -10.26 -19.26 1.61
C GLU A 504 -9.19 -18.45 2.33
N LEU A 505 -8.01 -18.29 1.74
CA LEU A 505 -6.93 -17.46 2.29
C LEU A 505 -7.32 -15.98 2.30
N LEU A 506 -7.97 -15.49 1.24
CA LEU A 506 -8.51 -14.13 1.17
C LEU A 506 -9.51 -13.89 2.31
N LEU A 507 -10.47 -14.82 2.51
CA LEU A 507 -11.45 -14.74 3.59
C LEU A 507 -10.79 -14.88 4.97
N ALA A 508 -9.74 -15.70 5.11
CA ALA A 508 -8.97 -15.83 6.35
C ALA A 508 -8.20 -14.54 6.73
N GLY A 509 -8.03 -13.61 5.80
CA GLY A 509 -7.56 -12.24 6.07
C GLY A 509 -8.70 -11.24 6.30
N ALA A 510 -9.76 -11.30 5.48
CA ALA A 510 -10.87 -10.34 5.52
C ALA A 510 -11.76 -10.49 6.76
N LEU A 511 -12.08 -11.73 7.17
CA LEU A 511 -12.96 -11.97 8.32
C LEU A 511 -12.39 -11.47 9.66
N PRO A 512 -11.11 -11.71 10.02
CA PRO A 512 -10.54 -11.14 11.24
C PRO A 512 -10.55 -9.60 11.23
N ALA A 513 -10.27 -8.96 10.08
CA ALA A 513 -10.35 -7.51 9.96
C ALA A 513 -11.77 -6.98 10.20
N THR A 514 -12.77 -7.63 9.59
CA THR A 514 -14.19 -7.28 9.78
C THR A 514 -14.62 -7.50 11.23
N LEU A 515 -14.24 -8.62 11.82
CA LEU A 515 -14.56 -8.91 13.23
C LEU A 515 -13.93 -7.88 14.17
N LEU A 516 -12.69 -7.49 13.90
CA LEU A 516 -12.02 -6.44 14.68
C LEU A 516 -12.74 -5.10 14.57
N ALA A 517 -13.24 -4.73 13.37
CA ALA A 517 -14.04 -3.53 13.19
C ALA A 517 -15.34 -3.59 14.00
N LEU A 518 -16.07 -4.70 13.95
CA LEU A 518 -17.30 -4.89 14.74
C LEU A 518 -17.04 -4.86 16.24
N LEU A 519 -15.95 -5.50 16.71
CA LEU A 519 -15.57 -5.46 18.13
C LEU A 519 -15.18 -4.05 18.57
N SER A 520 -14.50 -3.28 17.73
CA SER A 520 -14.18 -1.88 18.04
C SER A 520 -15.45 -1.03 18.15
N GLU A 521 -16.43 -1.21 17.25
CA GLU A 521 -17.73 -0.53 17.30
C GLU A 521 -18.44 -0.84 18.63
N ALA A 522 -18.57 -2.12 19.00
CA ALA A 522 -19.21 -2.52 20.24
C ALA A 522 -18.49 -1.97 21.49
N LEU A 523 -17.15 -1.91 21.46
CA LEU A 523 -16.35 -1.32 22.53
C LEU A 523 -16.66 0.17 22.71
N PHE A 524 -16.67 0.94 21.61
CA PHE A 524 -16.97 2.38 21.66
C PHE A 524 -18.41 2.64 22.10
N GLU A 525 -19.39 1.84 21.65
CA GLU A 525 -20.79 1.91 22.13
C GLU A 525 -20.87 1.68 23.64
N GLY A 526 -20.13 0.69 24.15
CA GLY A 526 -20.04 0.45 25.59
C GLY A 526 -19.45 1.63 26.35
N VAL A 527 -18.39 2.25 25.82
CA VAL A 527 -17.78 3.45 26.42
C VAL A 527 -18.75 4.62 26.42
N GLU A 528 -19.43 4.88 25.31
CA GLU A 528 -20.44 5.94 25.21
C GLU A 528 -21.60 5.71 26.19
N ALA A 529 -22.12 4.48 26.29
CA ALA A 529 -23.18 4.14 27.23
C ALA A 529 -22.74 4.36 28.70
N LEU A 530 -21.49 4.00 29.03
CA LEU A 530 -20.94 4.22 30.36
C LEU A 530 -20.83 5.73 30.69
N LEU A 531 -20.38 6.53 29.74
CA LEU A 531 -20.28 7.98 29.89
C LEU A 531 -21.64 8.66 30.05
N ARG A 532 -22.66 8.22 29.31
CA ARG A 532 -24.03 8.70 29.47
C ARG A 532 -24.59 8.38 30.87
N ARG A 533 -24.41 7.16 31.35
CA ARG A 533 -24.86 6.74 32.68
C ARG A 533 -24.21 7.58 33.81
N ARG A 534 -22.92 7.92 33.68
CA ARG A 534 -22.22 8.78 34.67
C ARG A 534 -22.69 10.22 34.68
N ARG A 535 -23.36 10.69 33.62
CA ARG A 535 -23.87 12.08 33.51
C ARG A 535 -25.33 12.22 33.95
N GLY A 536 -26.01 11.13 34.31
CA GLY A 536 -27.39 11.16 34.75
C GLY A 536 -28.41 11.51 33.64
N VAL A 537 -28.04 11.26 32.36
CA VAL A 537 -28.93 11.43 31.19
C VAL A 537 -29.19 10.07 30.57
#